data_a38e8972f6679416b51065a5b63ca094
#
_entry.id   a38e8972f6679416b51065a5b63ca094
#
_cell.length_a   1.000
_cell.length_b   1.000
_cell.length_c   1.000
_cell.angle_alpha   90.00
_cell.angle_beta   90.00
_cell.angle_gamma   90.00
#
_symmetry.space_group_name_H-M   'P 1'
#
loop_
_entity.id
_entity.type
_entity.pdbx_description
1 polymer ?
#
loop_
_entity_poly.entity_id
_entity_poly.type
_entity_poly.pdbx_seq_one_letter_code
_entity_poly.pdbx_strand_id
1 'polypeptide(L)'
;MNKQELLHMIKQSNRKRLLQRLFLAIPAALAVYFLIRTDGNIWVGFAIIGGVLLATRYFLSHEADAISRLSEQDQVKRVVTLQYHLDFLFITLLALVNPLAIRIMEWSWIPAVLIGGALLYILWAQEKLDQQIRWLDPEQPTRREIRRF
;
A
#
# COMPACT_ATOMS: atom_id res chain seq x y z
N MET A 1 2.49 19.99 -19.87
CA MET A 1 2.38 18.56 -20.26
C MET A 1 0.94 18.15 -20.02
N ASN A 2 0.27 17.55 -21.00
CA ASN A 2 -1.16 17.26 -20.90
C ASN A 2 -1.36 16.05 -19.95
N LYS A 3 -2.42 16.06 -19.12
CA LYS A 3 -2.78 14.99 -18.17
C LYS A 3 -2.75 13.59 -18.82
N GLN A 4 -3.13 13.49 -20.09
CA GLN A 4 -3.12 12.23 -20.83
C GLN A 4 -1.71 11.70 -21.13
N GLU A 5 -0.76 12.58 -21.46
CA GLU A 5 0.66 12.20 -21.67
C GLU A 5 1.30 11.73 -20.36
N LEU A 6 0.96 12.40 -19.27
CA LEU A 6 1.41 12.08 -17.93
C LEU A 6 0.90 10.70 -17.48
N LEU A 7 -0.38 10.42 -17.71
CA LEU A 7 -0.98 9.10 -17.45
C LEU A 7 -0.36 8.00 -18.31
N HIS A 8 -0.01 8.28 -19.55
CA HIS A 8 0.62 7.29 -20.43
C HIS A 8 2.04 6.92 -19.97
N MET A 9 2.84 7.91 -19.53
CA MET A 9 4.17 7.67 -18.96
C MET A 9 4.11 6.90 -17.66
N ILE A 10 3.17 7.22 -16.77
CA ILE A 10 2.94 6.51 -15.51
C ILE A 10 2.52 5.06 -15.80
N LYS A 11 1.65 4.83 -16.78
CA LYS A 11 1.20 3.49 -17.19
C LYS A 11 2.35 2.61 -17.68
N GLN A 12 3.25 3.14 -18.49
CA GLN A 12 4.42 2.41 -18.98
C GLN A 12 5.38 2.05 -17.83
N SER A 13 5.58 2.95 -16.89
CA SER A 13 6.33 2.73 -15.67
C SER A 13 5.66 1.69 -14.73
N ASN A 14 4.33 1.72 -14.61
CA ASN A 14 3.56 0.81 -13.77
C ASN A 14 3.63 -0.65 -14.22
N ARG A 15 3.75 -0.92 -15.52
CA ARG A 15 3.87 -2.30 -16.03
C ARG A 15 5.15 -2.99 -15.54
N LYS A 16 6.27 -2.26 -15.48
CA LYS A 16 7.53 -2.78 -14.88
C LYS A 16 7.38 -2.98 -13.36
N ARG A 17 6.66 -2.10 -12.68
CA ARG A 17 6.43 -2.16 -11.24
C ARG A 17 5.44 -3.26 -10.84
N LEU A 18 4.51 -3.65 -11.72
CA LEU A 18 3.60 -4.78 -11.48
C LEU A 18 4.37 -6.09 -11.27
N LEU A 19 5.38 -6.34 -12.08
CA LEU A 19 6.26 -7.50 -11.93
C LEU A 19 7.00 -7.47 -10.58
N GLN A 20 7.51 -6.31 -10.17
CA GLN A 20 8.18 -6.15 -8.87
C GLN A 20 7.22 -6.42 -7.69
N ARG A 21 5.96 -5.95 -7.79
CA ARG A 21 4.92 -6.23 -6.77
C ARG A 21 4.54 -7.71 -6.72
N LEU A 22 4.45 -8.37 -7.87
CA LEU A 22 4.22 -9.83 -7.96
C LEU A 22 5.38 -10.62 -7.33
N PHE A 23 6.63 -10.18 -7.54
CA PHE A 23 7.81 -10.79 -6.92
C PHE A 23 7.77 -10.68 -5.39
N LEU A 24 7.25 -9.57 -4.83
CA LEU A 24 7.09 -9.41 -3.38
C LEU A 24 5.91 -10.19 -2.81
N ALA A 25 4.90 -10.52 -3.62
CA ALA A 25 3.73 -11.26 -3.16
C ALA A 25 4.08 -12.70 -2.75
N ILE A 26 5.04 -13.34 -3.42
CA ILE A 26 5.46 -14.73 -3.13
C ILE A 26 6.09 -14.83 -1.73
N PRO A 27 7.17 -14.07 -1.39
CA PRO A 27 7.74 -14.11 -0.04
C PRO A 27 6.76 -13.59 1.01
N ALA A 28 5.86 -12.65 0.68
CA ALA A 28 4.82 -12.20 1.60
C ALA A 28 3.85 -13.34 1.95
N ALA A 29 3.39 -14.12 0.98
CA ALA A 29 2.53 -15.27 1.20
C ALA A 29 3.23 -16.33 2.06
N LEU A 30 4.51 -16.59 1.79
CA LEU A 30 5.33 -17.51 2.59
C LEU A 30 5.47 -17.03 4.04
N ALA A 31 5.72 -15.74 4.25
CA ALA A 31 5.81 -15.15 5.58
C ALA A 31 4.48 -15.29 6.35
N VAL A 32 3.36 -14.98 5.70
CA VAL A 32 2.02 -15.13 6.28
C VAL A 32 1.77 -16.59 6.70
N TYR A 33 2.16 -17.55 5.87
CA TYR A 33 2.06 -18.98 6.21
C TYR A 33 2.83 -19.30 7.49
N PHE A 34 4.09 -18.87 7.64
CA PHE A 34 4.87 -19.09 8.86
C PHE A 34 4.33 -18.32 10.07
N LEU A 35 3.71 -17.16 9.88
CA LEU A 35 3.13 -16.38 10.96
C LEU A 35 1.83 -17.00 11.50
N ILE A 36 1.00 -17.59 10.63
CA ILE A 36 -0.27 -18.22 11.05
C ILE A 36 -0.02 -19.55 11.71
N ARG A 37 0.94 -20.35 11.21
CA ARG A 37 1.15 -21.72 11.63
C ARG A 37 1.75 -21.78 13.04
N THR A 38 1.08 -22.46 13.97
CA THR A 38 1.52 -22.60 15.36
C THR A 38 2.77 -23.48 15.51
N ASP A 39 2.93 -24.47 14.63
CA ASP A 39 4.08 -25.40 14.64
C ASP A 39 5.32 -24.82 13.94
N GLY A 40 5.18 -23.67 13.27
CA GLY A 40 6.26 -23.03 12.53
C GLY A 40 7.12 -22.12 13.40
N ASN A 41 8.38 -21.94 12.99
CA ASN A 41 9.25 -20.95 13.61
C ASN A 41 8.79 -19.52 13.25
N ILE A 42 8.16 -18.86 14.22
CA ILE A 42 7.63 -17.50 14.05
C ILE A 42 8.72 -16.49 13.63
N TRP A 43 9.96 -16.69 14.06
CA TRP A 43 11.07 -15.79 13.74
C TRP A 43 11.41 -15.80 12.25
N VAL A 44 11.22 -16.94 11.58
CA VAL A 44 11.36 -17.03 10.12
C VAL A 44 10.29 -16.18 9.44
N GLY A 45 9.04 -16.27 9.91
CA GLY A 45 7.96 -15.41 9.44
C GLY A 45 8.28 -13.92 9.61
N PHE A 46 8.76 -13.52 10.79
CA PHE A 46 9.16 -12.12 11.06
C PHE A 46 10.33 -11.66 10.19
N ALA A 47 11.34 -12.49 9.98
CA ALA A 47 12.48 -12.12 9.14
C ALA A 47 12.05 -11.89 7.68
N ILE A 48 11.23 -12.78 7.13
CA ILE A 48 10.74 -12.66 5.75
C ILE A 48 9.80 -11.45 5.62
N ILE A 49 8.81 -11.29 6.51
CA ILE A 49 7.85 -10.19 6.40
C ILE A 49 8.52 -8.84 6.64
N GLY A 50 9.51 -8.77 7.55
CA GLY A 50 10.32 -7.58 7.77
C GLY A 50 11.04 -7.13 6.49
N GLY A 51 11.68 -8.05 5.78
CA GLY A 51 12.30 -7.79 4.49
C GLY A 51 11.30 -7.33 3.42
N VAL A 52 10.14 -7.99 3.34
CA VAL A 52 9.06 -7.62 2.41
C VAL A 52 8.51 -6.23 2.72
N LEU A 53 8.27 -5.91 3.99
CA LEU A 53 7.76 -4.59 4.38
C LEU A 53 8.79 -3.48 4.14
N LEU A 54 10.06 -3.72 4.39
CA LEU A 54 11.14 -2.76 4.08
C LEU A 54 11.22 -2.50 2.56
N ALA A 55 11.20 -3.55 1.75
CA ALA A 55 11.19 -3.42 0.29
C ALA A 55 9.93 -2.68 -0.19
N THR A 56 8.75 -3.02 0.35
CA THR A 56 7.49 -2.35 0.02
C THR A 56 7.54 -0.87 0.37
N ARG A 57 8.06 -0.53 1.56
CA ARG A 57 8.22 0.87 1.98
C ARG A 57 9.14 1.64 1.02
N TYR A 58 10.26 1.03 0.64
CA TYR A 58 11.20 1.63 -0.31
C TYR A 58 10.54 1.91 -1.66
N PHE A 59 9.81 0.93 -2.22
CA PHE A 59 9.11 1.12 -3.49
C PHE A 59 7.99 2.16 -3.41
N LEU A 60 7.19 2.16 -2.33
CA LEU A 60 6.11 3.13 -2.14
C LEU A 60 6.65 4.55 -1.95
N SER A 61 7.73 4.74 -1.19
CA SER A 61 8.33 6.07 -1.03
C SER A 61 8.90 6.60 -2.33
N HIS A 62 9.59 5.77 -3.10
CA HIS A 62 10.11 6.17 -4.41
C HIS A 62 8.99 6.53 -5.41
N GLU A 63 7.87 5.81 -5.34
CA GLU A 63 6.68 6.09 -6.14
C GLU A 63 6.00 7.40 -5.71
N ALA A 64 5.87 7.61 -4.39
CA ALA A 64 5.35 8.85 -3.82
C ALA A 64 6.16 10.07 -4.25
N ASP A 65 7.49 9.97 -4.19
CA ASP A 65 8.40 11.04 -4.63
C ASP A 65 8.26 11.35 -6.13
N ALA A 66 8.16 10.30 -6.96
CA ALA A 66 8.00 10.47 -8.40
C ALA A 66 6.68 11.16 -8.76
N ILE A 67 5.58 10.83 -8.06
CA ILE A 67 4.25 11.40 -8.32
C ILE A 67 4.13 12.79 -7.69
N SER A 68 4.70 13.01 -6.51
CA SER A 68 4.66 14.31 -5.83
C SER A 68 5.40 15.40 -6.62
N ARG A 69 6.44 15.03 -7.37
CA ARG A 69 7.20 15.96 -8.24
C ARG A 69 6.41 16.47 -9.46
N LEU A 70 5.26 15.85 -9.77
CA LEU A 70 4.43 16.25 -10.90
C LEU A 70 3.62 17.52 -10.60
N SER A 71 3.40 17.85 -9.33
CA SER A 71 2.75 19.09 -8.90
C SER A 71 3.76 20.05 -8.28
N GLU A 72 3.60 21.36 -8.55
CA GLU A 72 4.37 22.40 -7.90
C GLU A 72 3.84 22.76 -6.51
N GLN A 73 2.58 22.41 -6.22
CA GLN A 73 1.90 22.74 -4.97
C GLN A 73 2.36 21.85 -3.81
N ASP A 74 2.92 22.43 -2.77
CA ASP A 74 3.38 21.68 -1.59
C ASP A 74 2.25 20.97 -0.84
N GLN A 75 1.04 21.50 -0.89
CA GLN A 75 -0.13 20.83 -0.30
C GLN A 75 -0.44 19.52 -1.02
N VAL A 76 -0.39 19.49 -2.35
CA VAL A 76 -0.60 18.28 -3.16
C VAL A 76 0.48 17.24 -2.86
N LYS A 77 1.75 17.66 -2.76
CA LYS A 77 2.86 16.76 -2.41
C LYS A 77 2.64 16.07 -1.07
N ARG A 78 2.19 16.81 -0.05
CA ARG A 78 1.87 16.26 1.28
C ARG A 78 0.73 15.26 1.21
N VAL A 79 -0.34 15.55 0.48
CA VAL A 79 -1.49 14.66 0.33
C VAL A 79 -1.10 13.38 -0.39
N VAL A 80 -0.33 13.46 -1.47
CA VAL A 80 0.21 12.29 -2.19
C VAL A 80 1.06 11.44 -1.26
N THR A 81 2.01 12.03 -0.53
CA THR A 81 2.85 11.30 0.41
C THR A 81 2.02 10.59 1.48
N LEU A 82 0.99 11.25 2.02
CA LEU A 82 0.06 10.66 3.00
C LEU A 82 -0.69 9.45 2.42
N GLN A 83 -1.15 9.50 1.16
CA GLN A 83 -1.79 8.36 0.50
C GLN A 83 -0.88 7.13 0.44
N TYR A 84 0.40 7.31 0.12
CA TYR A 84 1.35 6.21 0.09
C TYR A 84 1.70 5.66 1.47
N HIS A 85 1.66 6.49 2.51
CA HIS A 85 1.75 6.03 3.91
C HIS A 85 0.53 5.18 4.30
N LEU A 86 -0.67 5.58 3.91
CA LEU A 86 -1.89 4.78 4.13
C LEU A 86 -1.85 3.45 3.35
N ASP A 87 -1.29 3.42 2.14
CA ASP A 87 -1.06 2.18 1.40
C ASP A 87 -0.10 1.24 2.14
N PHE A 88 0.99 1.78 2.67
CA PHE A 88 1.93 1.01 3.48
C PHE A 88 1.27 0.46 4.74
N LEU A 89 0.48 1.28 5.44
CA LEU A 89 -0.27 0.87 6.63
C LEU A 89 -1.27 -0.25 6.29
N PHE A 90 -2.00 -0.13 5.18
CA PHE A 90 -2.93 -1.14 4.69
C PHE A 90 -2.24 -2.49 4.45
N ILE A 91 -1.09 -2.48 3.77
CA ILE A 91 -0.29 -3.69 3.51
C ILE A 91 0.23 -4.28 4.83
N THR A 92 0.69 -3.45 5.76
CA THR A 92 1.19 -3.89 7.07
C THR A 92 0.09 -4.55 7.90
N LEU A 93 -1.12 -3.99 7.92
CA LEU A 93 -2.27 -4.57 8.60
C LEU A 93 -2.62 -5.95 8.02
N LEU A 94 -2.63 -6.08 6.70
CA LEU A 94 -2.96 -7.37 6.04
C LEU A 94 -1.85 -8.40 6.19
N ALA A 95 -0.59 -8.02 6.01
CA ALA A 95 0.52 -8.97 5.89
C ALA A 95 1.17 -9.32 7.23
N LEU A 96 1.06 -8.46 8.25
CA LEU A 96 1.67 -8.66 9.56
C LEU A 96 0.62 -8.76 10.67
N VAL A 97 -0.22 -7.75 10.81
CA VAL A 97 -1.13 -7.66 11.98
C VAL A 97 -2.22 -8.73 11.91
N ASN A 98 -2.82 -8.93 10.73
CA ASN A 98 -3.89 -9.92 10.57
C ASN A 98 -3.43 -11.37 10.83
N PRO A 99 -2.30 -11.87 10.28
CA PRO A 99 -1.79 -13.20 10.59
C PRO A 99 -1.45 -13.40 12.07
N LEU A 100 -0.86 -12.38 12.71
CA LEU A 100 -0.55 -12.44 14.14
C LEU A 100 -1.81 -12.47 14.99
N ALA A 101 -2.81 -11.67 14.64
CA ALA A 101 -4.08 -11.67 15.34
C ALA A 101 -4.79 -13.02 15.26
N ILE A 102 -4.80 -13.66 14.09
CA ILE A 102 -5.31 -15.02 13.88
C ILE A 102 -4.57 -16.02 14.77
N ARG A 103 -3.22 -15.93 14.81
CA ARG A 103 -2.39 -16.85 15.63
C ARG A 103 -2.64 -16.70 17.13
N ILE A 104 -2.76 -15.45 17.62
CA ILE A 104 -2.87 -15.16 19.07
C ILE A 104 -4.29 -15.43 19.58
N MET A 105 -5.30 -15.10 18.79
CA MET A 105 -6.71 -15.12 19.20
C MET A 105 -7.49 -16.33 18.70
N GLU A 106 -6.79 -17.38 18.22
CA GLU A 106 -7.36 -18.68 17.83
C GLU A 106 -8.62 -18.57 16.95
N TRP A 107 -8.53 -17.78 15.83
CA TRP A 107 -9.65 -17.57 14.90
C TRP A 107 -10.88 -16.87 15.50
N SER A 108 -10.70 -16.08 16.56
CA SER A 108 -11.76 -15.22 17.05
C SER A 108 -12.24 -14.21 15.99
N TRP A 109 -13.54 -13.92 15.98
CA TRP A 109 -14.12 -12.92 15.09
C TRP A 109 -13.73 -11.47 15.43
N ILE A 110 -13.30 -11.21 16.67
CA ILE A 110 -12.97 -9.86 17.17
C ILE A 110 -11.84 -9.20 16.37
N PRO A 111 -10.66 -9.85 16.16
CA PRO A 111 -9.63 -9.26 15.32
C PRO A 111 -10.09 -9.01 13.89
N ALA A 112 -10.89 -9.90 13.32
CA ALA A 112 -11.41 -9.75 11.96
C ALA A 112 -12.27 -8.47 11.83
N VAL A 113 -13.12 -8.18 12.81
CA VAL A 113 -13.94 -6.95 12.83
C VAL A 113 -13.09 -5.71 13.02
N LEU A 114 -12.13 -5.72 13.95
CA LEU A 114 -11.25 -4.58 14.21
C LEU A 114 -10.35 -4.27 13.01
N ILE A 115 -9.71 -5.28 12.45
CA ILE A 115 -8.84 -5.11 11.29
C ILE A 115 -9.66 -4.72 10.06
N GLY A 116 -10.81 -5.37 9.84
CA GLY A 116 -11.75 -5.03 8.77
C GLY A 116 -12.23 -3.57 8.86
N GLY A 117 -12.60 -3.12 10.05
CA GLY A 117 -12.95 -1.72 10.31
C GLY A 117 -11.80 -0.75 10.03
N ALA A 118 -10.59 -1.08 10.46
CA ALA A 118 -9.41 -0.27 10.18
C ALA A 118 -9.10 -0.20 8.67
N LEU A 119 -9.23 -1.32 7.95
CA LEU A 119 -9.04 -1.35 6.50
C LEU A 119 -10.08 -0.51 5.76
N LEU A 120 -11.35 -0.60 6.16
CA LEU A 120 -12.43 0.22 5.60
C LEU A 120 -12.20 1.71 5.87
N TYR A 121 -11.73 2.06 7.08
CA TYR A 121 -11.38 3.43 7.41
C TYR A 121 -10.23 3.96 6.53
N ILE A 122 -9.19 3.15 6.30
CA ILE A 122 -8.08 3.52 5.42
C ILE A 122 -8.58 3.75 3.98
N LEU A 123 -9.45 2.89 3.45
CA LEU A 123 -10.04 3.04 2.12
C LEU A 123 -10.86 4.32 2.01
N TRP A 124 -11.69 4.60 3.02
CA TRP A 124 -12.45 5.85 3.09
C TRP A 124 -11.54 7.09 3.15
N ALA A 125 -10.50 7.06 3.99
CA ALA A 125 -9.52 8.15 4.07
C ALA A 125 -8.82 8.39 2.73
N GLN A 126 -8.43 7.33 2.02
CA GLN A 126 -7.83 7.43 0.69
C GLN A 126 -8.76 8.07 -0.34
N GLU A 127 -10.05 7.76 -0.29
CA GLU A 127 -11.04 8.39 -1.18
C GLU A 127 -11.19 9.90 -0.89
N LYS A 128 -11.17 10.28 0.39
CA LYS A 128 -11.17 11.70 0.78
C LYS A 128 -9.93 12.44 0.29
N LEU A 129 -8.75 11.82 0.38
CA LEU A 129 -7.52 12.40 -0.13
C LEU A 129 -7.52 12.51 -1.67
N ASP A 130 -8.10 11.54 -2.40
CA ASP A 130 -8.29 11.64 -3.86
C ASP A 130 -9.20 12.83 -4.23
N GLN A 131 -10.27 13.06 -3.48
CA GLN A 131 -11.14 14.23 -3.67
C GLN A 131 -10.39 15.54 -3.41
N GLN A 132 -9.56 15.57 -2.36
CA GLN A 132 -8.76 16.75 -2.02
C GLN A 132 -7.72 17.07 -3.10
N ILE A 133 -7.05 16.08 -3.67
CA ILE A 133 -6.12 16.28 -4.79
C ILE A 133 -6.85 16.89 -5.99
N ARG A 134 -8.02 16.38 -6.36
CA ARG A 134 -8.81 16.92 -7.48
C ARG A 134 -9.23 18.36 -7.29
N TRP A 135 -9.45 18.75 -6.04
CA TRP A 135 -9.84 20.10 -5.69
C TRP A 135 -8.66 21.09 -5.72
N LEU A 136 -7.49 20.63 -5.27
CA LEU A 136 -6.26 21.43 -5.22
C LEU A 136 -5.59 21.55 -6.60
N ASP A 137 -5.52 20.46 -7.34
CA ASP A 137 -4.86 20.37 -8.64
C ASP A 137 -5.60 19.38 -9.56
N PRO A 138 -6.55 19.88 -10.38
CA PRO A 138 -7.33 19.02 -11.30
C PRO A 138 -6.48 18.30 -12.35
N GLU A 139 -5.27 18.79 -12.64
CA GLU A 139 -4.34 18.20 -13.60
C GLU A 139 -3.50 17.07 -12.99
N GLN A 140 -3.38 17.03 -11.68
CA GLN A 140 -2.68 15.96 -10.99
C GLN A 140 -3.48 14.65 -11.10
N PRO A 141 -2.87 13.54 -11.58
CA PRO A 141 -3.55 12.25 -11.61
C PRO A 141 -3.77 11.71 -10.20
N THR A 142 -5.01 11.32 -9.91
CA THR A 142 -5.36 10.70 -8.64
C THR A 142 -4.92 9.24 -8.60
N ARG A 143 -4.75 8.69 -7.39
CA ARG A 143 -4.44 7.26 -7.19
C ARG A 143 -5.42 6.34 -7.91
N ARG A 144 -6.71 6.67 -7.90
CA ARG A 144 -7.76 5.90 -8.56
C ARG A 144 -7.60 5.89 -10.08
N GLU A 145 -7.18 7.00 -10.67
CA GLU A 145 -6.88 7.09 -12.11
C GLU A 145 -5.62 6.30 -12.46
N ILE A 146 -4.58 6.35 -11.62
CA ILE A 146 -3.33 5.59 -11.81
C ILE A 146 -3.57 4.07 -11.73
N ARG A 147 -4.49 3.60 -10.88
CA ARG A 147 -4.77 2.17 -10.66
C ARG A 147 -5.83 1.58 -11.59
N ARG A 148 -6.68 2.41 -12.21
CA ARG A 148 -7.71 1.93 -13.16
C ARG A 148 -7.15 1.45 -14.49
N PHE A 149 -5.87 1.56 -14.68
CA PHE A 149 -5.15 1.13 -15.86
C PHE A 149 -4.03 0.17 -15.43
#